data_e7f40bd6c8b7aaabb7f569ee6fcb1bc3
#
_entry.id   e7f40bd6c8b7aaabb7f569ee6fcb1bc3
#
_cell.length_a   1.000
_cell.length_b   1.000
_cell.length_c   1.000
_cell.angle_alpha   90.00
_cell.angle_beta   90.00
_cell.angle_gamma   90.00
#
_symmetry.space_group_name_H-M   'P 1'
#
loop_
_entity.id
_entity.type
_entity.pdbx_description
1 polymer ?
#
loop_
_entity_poly.entity_id
_entity_poly.type
_entity_poly.pdbx_seq_one_letter_code
_entity_poly.pdbx_strand_id
1 'polypeptide(L)'
;MGVIAWVVIFALGAQFLTAAPWLLFVFGGLIALGIYFARAKKAALEAGTLKALGDKPLPNILDAGRAMTASGARMLLGDESFSFEVVGESFYAQNFSALQKNIGLIDGRDWDEIATLIVDPGNRTSKTAVAVFVSGLKLGYVPEVNAPGVYKFLLQNGGYAKADAAIYFSAADGQNSIWLDAVIPVLFKP
;
A
#
# COMPACT_ATOMS: atom_id res chain seq x y z
N MET A 1 -36.36 23.07 -19.12
CA MET A 1 -37.26 22.55 -18.04
C MET A 1 -36.53 22.26 -16.69
N GLY A 2 -35.22 22.50 -16.52
CA GLY A 2 -34.52 22.13 -15.28
C GLY A 2 -34.55 23.14 -14.12
N VAL A 3 -34.59 24.44 -14.39
CA VAL A 3 -34.42 25.46 -13.33
C VAL A 3 -35.70 25.67 -12.49
N ILE A 4 -36.90 25.59 -13.10
CA ILE A 4 -38.16 25.78 -12.40
C ILE A 4 -38.44 24.63 -11.41
N ALA A 5 -38.05 23.40 -11.75
CA ALA A 5 -38.21 22.24 -10.86
C ALA A 5 -37.37 22.38 -9.57
N TRP A 6 -36.17 22.91 -9.65
CA TRP A 6 -35.31 23.13 -8.49
C TRP A 6 -35.81 24.23 -7.55
N VAL A 7 -36.37 25.30 -8.10
CA VAL A 7 -36.94 26.40 -7.30
C VAL A 7 -38.19 25.93 -6.53
N VAL A 8 -39.03 25.08 -7.13
CA VAL A 8 -40.19 24.53 -6.45
C VAL A 8 -39.82 23.55 -5.33
N ILE A 9 -38.82 22.73 -5.55
CA ILE A 9 -38.30 21.79 -4.53
C ILE A 9 -37.68 22.56 -3.35
N PHE A 10 -36.93 23.65 -3.62
CA PHE A 10 -36.35 24.50 -2.58
C PHE A 10 -37.42 25.27 -1.79
N ALA A 11 -38.45 25.79 -2.45
CA ALA A 11 -39.55 26.52 -1.80
C ALA A 11 -40.40 25.61 -0.92
N LEU A 12 -40.74 24.40 -1.38
CA LEU A 12 -41.41 23.38 -0.58
C LEU A 12 -40.57 22.88 0.59
N GLY A 13 -39.28 22.68 0.38
CA GLY A 13 -38.32 22.30 1.44
C GLY A 13 -38.25 23.36 2.54
N ALA A 14 -38.25 24.65 2.21
CA ALA A 14 -38.16 25.73 3.18
C ALA A 14 -39.43 25.83 4.05
N GLN A 15 -40.61 25.57 3.50
CA GLN A 15 -41.87 25.57 4.28
C GLN A 15 -41.96 24.37 5.23
N PHE A 16 -41.41 23.22 4.87
CA PHE A 16 -41.33 22.05 5.77
C PHE A 16 -40.37 22.27 6.94
N LEU A 17 -39.26 23.01 6.73
CA LEU A 17 -38.29 23.32 7.78
C LEU A 17 -38.87 24.22 8.88
N THR A 18 -39.78 25.13 8.53
CA THR A 18 -40.40 26.04 9.51
C THR A 18 -41.54 25.37 10.28
N ALA A 19 -42.20 24.36 9.69
CA ALA A 19 -43.33 23.67 10.32
C ALA A 19 -42.91 22.55 11.29
N ALA A 20 -41.72 21.96 11.10
CA ALA A 20 -41.27 20.85 11.94
C ALA A 20 -39.73 20.83 12.13
N PRO A 21 -39.17 21.76 12.89
CA PRO A 21 -37.71 21.86 13.08
C PRO A 21 -37.08 20.60 13.70
N TRP A 22 -37.85 19.80 14.42
CA TRP A 22 -37.41 18.52 14.98
C TRP A 22 -37.04 17.47 13.91
N LEU A 23 -37.55 17.58 12.66
CA LEU A 23 -37.17 16.69 11.56
C LEU A 23 -35.70 16.80 11.21
N LEU A 24 -35.09 17.98 11.35
CA LEU A 24 -33.64 18.14 11.15
C LEU A 24 -32.83 17.30 12.11
N PHE A 25 -33.28 17.19 13.36
CA PHE A 25 -32.60 16.36 14.36
C PHE A 25 -32.73 14.86 14.03
N VAL A 26 -33.93 14.44 13.52
CA VAL A 26 -34.14 13.04 13.12
C VAL A 26 -33.26 12.70 11.91
N PHE A 27 -33.26 13.53 10.86
CA PHE A 27 -32.44 13.30 9.68
C PHE A 27 -30.96 13.41 9.99
N GLY A 28 -30.55 14.40 10.79
CA GLY A 28 -29.16 14.52 11.26
C GLY A 28 -28.71 13.31 12.08
N GLY A 29 -29.57 12.81 12.96
CA GLY A 29 -29.34 11.60 13.73
C GLY A 29 -29.22 10.35 12.88
N LEU A 30 -30.08 10.18 11.86
CA LEU A 30 -30.03 9.05 10.93
C LEU A 30 -28.76 9.07 10.07
N ILE A 31 -28.33 10.23 9.60
CA ILE A 31 -27.08 10.39 8.85
C ILE A 31 -25.88 10.06 9.74
N ALA A 32 -25.84 10.61 10.97
CA ALA A 32 -24.78 10.33 11.91
C ALA A 32 -24.70 8.83 12.28
N LEU A 33 -25.86 8.19 12.47
CA LEU A 33 -25.97 6.76 12.73
C LEU A 33 -25.50 5.94 11.53
N GLY A 34 -25.85 6.33 10.30
CA GLY A 34 -25.37 5.70 9.08
C GLY A 34 -23.85 5.76 8.93
N ILE A 35 -23.25 6.94 9.21
CA ILE A 35 -21.79 7.12 9.19
C ILE A 35 -21.14 6.27 10.29
N TYR A 36 -21.73 6.21 11.48
CA TYR A 36 -21.24 5.39 12.57
C TYR A 36 -21.23 3.90 12.21
N PHE A 37 -22.34 3.38 11.69
CA PHE A 37 -22.41 1.97 11.25
C PHE A 37 -21.47 1.65 10.08
N ALA A 38 -21.30 2.58 9.13
CA ALA A 38 -20.35 2.40 8.03
C ALA A 38 -18.91 2.31 8.54
N ARG A 39 -18.54 3.17 9.51
CA ARG A 39 -17.22 3.14 10.16
C ARG A 39 -17.03 1.89 11.02
N ALA A 40 -18.04 1.49 11.79
CA ALA A 40 -18.01 0.28 12.61
C ALA A 40 -17.87 -0.98 11.75
N LYS A 41 -18.61 -1.06 10.63
CA LYS A 41 -18.52 -2.17 9.68
C LYS A 41 -17.14 -2.25 9.02
N LYS A 42 -16.56 -1.08 8.66
CA LYS A 42 -15.20 -1.00 8.11
C LYS A 42 -14.17 -1.47 9.13
N ALA A 43 -14.26 -1.00 10.38
CA ALA A 43 -13.36 -1.41 11.47
C ALA A 43 -13.50 -2.90 11.80
N ALA A 44 -14.72 -3.45 11.80
CA ALA A 44 -14.96 -4.87 12.03
C ALA A 44 -14.42 -5.74 10.89
N LEU A 45 -14.53 -5.27 9.63
CA LEU A 45 -13.95 -5.95 8.48
C LEU A 45 -12.41 -5.97 8.54
N GLU A 46 -11.81 -4.85 8.91
CA GLU A 46 -10.37 -4.73 9.11
C GLU A 46 -9.88 -5.61 10.27
N ALA A 47 -10.59 -5.61 11.40
CA ALA A 47 -10.29 -6.47 12.55
C ALA A 47 -10.48 -7.97 12.23
N GLY A 48 -11.51 -8.32 11.46
CA GLY A 48 -11.74 -9.69 11.02
C GLY A 48 -10.66 -10.18 10.06
N THR A 49 -10.19 -9.33 9.17
CA THR A 49 -9.08 -9.64 8.25
C THR A 49 -7.76 -9.82 9.02
N LEU A 50 -7.50 -8.97 10.01
CA LEU A 50 -6.34 -9.11 10.90
C LEU A 50 -6.43 -10.38 11.76
N LYS A 51 -7.62 -10.74 12.25
CA LYS A 51 -7.82 -11.94 13.06
C LYS A 51 -7.71 -13.24 12.25
N ALA A 52 -8.11 -13.23 10.98
CA ALA A 52 -7.94 -14.37 10.08
C ALA A 52 -6.46 -14.65 9.73
N LEU A 53 -5.60 -13.62 9.79
CA LEU A 53 -4.14 -13.78 9.68
C LEU A 53 -3.47 -14.04 11.05
N GLY A 54 -4.18 -13.78 12.17
CA GLY A 54 -3.59 -13.57 13.49
C GLY A 54 -3.15 -14.81 14.26
N ASP A 55 -3.35 -16.03 13.79
CA ASP A 55 -2.94 -17.23 14.51
C ASP A 55 -1.62 -17.86 14.02
N LYS A 56 -1.01 -17.32 12.98
CA LYS A 56 0.38 -17.68 12.64
C LYS A 56 1.30 -16.53 13.02
N PRO A 57 2.30 -16.76 13.90
CA PRO A 57 3.33 -15.74 14.12
C PRO A 57 3.93 -15.40 12.76
N LEU A 58 3.79 -14.12 12.35
CA LEU A 58 4.45 -13.64 11.15
C LEU A 58 5.95 -13.87 11.34
N PRO A 59 6.63 -14.52 10.40
CA PRO A 59 8.05 -14.77 10.50
C PRO A 59 8.77 -13.42 10.64
N ASN A 60 9.92 -13.43 11.34
CA ASN A 60 10.79 -12.26 11.37
C ASN A 60 10.95 -11.77 9.93
N ILE A 61 10.69 -10.50 9.68
CA ILE A 61 10.63 -9.94 8.33
C ILE A 61 11.92 -10.20 7.52
N LEU A 62 13.06 -10.26 8.20
CA LEU A 62 14.36 -10.56 7.57
C LEU A 62 14.44 -12.02 7.14
N ASP A 63 13.92 -12.94 7.95
CA ASP A 63 13.88 -14.37 7.62
C ASP A 63 12.83 -14.65 6.54
N ALA A 64 11.71 -13.93 6.59
CA ALA A 64 10.69 -13.97 5.55
C ALA A 64 11.24 -13.48 4.21
N GLY A 65 11.98 -12.38 4.18
CA GLY A 65 12.61 -11.85 2.97
C GLY A 65 13.52 -12.87 2.29
N ARG A 66 14.35 -13.58 3.07
CA ARG A 66 15.24 -14.64 2.57
C ARG A 66 14.47 -15.88 2.08
N ALA A 67 13.47 -16.33 2.83
CA ALA A 67 12.70 -17.52 2.47
C ALA A 67 11.84 -17.30 1.21
N MET A 68 11.29 -16.09 1.03
CA MET A 68 10.36 -15.78 -0.05
C MET A 68 11.03 -15.44 -1.37
N THR A 69 12.31 -15.07 -1.38
CA THR A 69 13.09 -14.93 -2.63
C THR A 69 13.11 -16.24 -3.42
N ALA A 70 13.09 -17.38 -2.73
CA ALA A 70 13.07 -18.73 -3.32
C ALA A 70 11.66 -19.32 -3.52
N SER A 71 10.60 -18.69 -3.01
CA SER A 71 9.25 -19.26 -3.05
C SER A 71 8.48 -18.85 -4.31
N GLY A 72 7.43 -19.60 -4.64
CA GLY A 72 6.51 -19.33 -5.74
C GLY A 72 5.59 -18.11 -5.53
N ALA A 73 6.12 -17.00 -4.99
CA ALA A 73 5.39 -15.76 -4.83
C ALA A 73 4.85 -15.26 -6.18
N ARG A 74 3.60 -14.78 -6.21
CA ARG A 74 2.97 -14.24 -7.41
C ARG A 74 3.58 -12.90 -7.78
N MET A 75 3.71 -12.66 -9.09
CA MET A 75 4.18 -11.38 -9.63
C MET A 75 3.05 -10.36 -9.65
N LEU A 76 3.35 -9.13 -9.26
CA LEU A 76 2.49 -7.98 -9.50
C LEU A 76 2.46 -7.65 -11.00
N LEU A 77 1.32 -7.14 -11.45
CA LEU A 77 1.17 -6.63 -12.81
C LEU A 77 1.88 -5.29 -12.91
N GLY A 78 2.83 -5.17 -13.81
CA GLY A 78 3.50 -3.94 -14.20
C GLY A 78 2.98 -3.43 -15.54
N ASP A 79 3.36 -2.22 -15.88
CA ASP A 79 3.11 -1.56 -17.18
C ASP A 79 4.40 -1.02 -17.81
N GLU A 80 5.55 -1.50 -17.33
CA GLU A 80 6.89 -1.09 -17.72
C GLU A 80 7.23 0.38 -17.40
N SER A 81 6.41 1.05 -16.56
CA SER A 81 6.64 2.44 -16.21
C SER A 81 7.63 2.64 -15.06
N PHE A 82 7.86 1.61 -14.25
CA PHE A 82 8.70 1.67 -13.05
C PHE A 82 8.40 2.90 -12.17
N SER A 83 7.11 3.16 -11.94
CA SER A 83 6.62 4.41 -11.33
C SER A 83 6.67 4.42 -9.81
N PHE A 84 6.94 3.30 -9.15
CA PHE A 84 7.06 3.21 -7.70
C PHE A 84 8.51 3.39 -7.26
N GLU A 85 8.90 4.61 -6.94
CA GLU A 85 10.19 4.84 -6.28
C GLU A 85 10.14 4.31 -4.84
N VAL A 86 11.06 3.43 -4.49
CA VAL A 86 11.23 2.92 -3.13
C VAL A 86 11.79 4.04 -2.26
N VAL A 87 11.45 4.07 -0.97
CA VAL A 87 11.93 5.11 -0.04
C VAL A 87 12.74 4.50 1.11
N GLY A 88 13.63 5.32 1.67
CA GLY A 88 14.44 4.95 2.82
C GLY A 88 15.73 4.21 2.48
N GLU A 89 16.17 4.20 1.23
CA GLU A 89 17.37 3.53 0.73
C GLU A 89 18.63 3.94 1.49
N SER A 90 18.72 5.20 1.91
CA SER A 90 19.87 5.72 2.67
C SER A 90 20.10 4.97 3.98
N PHE A 91 19.06 4.44 4.61
CA PHE A 91 19.19 3.61 5.81
C PHE A 91 19.74 2.21 5.51
N TYR A 92 19.73 1.79 4.25
CA TYR A 92 20.13 0.47 3.77
C TYR A 92 21.35 0.49 2.86
N ALA A 93 22.15 1.56 2.87
CA ALA A 93 23.32 1.72 2.02
C ALA A 93 24.30 0.52 2.09
N GLN A 94 24.46 -0.09 3.27
CA GLN A 94 25.28 -1.30 3.43
C GLN A 94 24.70 -2.50 2.67
N ASN A 95 23.37 -2.63 2.62
CA ASN A 95 22.70 -3.69 1.88
C ASN A 95 22.83 -3.48 0.37
N PHE A 96 22.78 -2.23 -0.11
CA PHE A 96 23.09 -1.91 -1.51
C PHE A 96 24.52 -2.29 -1.88
N SER A 97 25.50 -1.99 -1.03
CA SER A 97 26.89 -2.38 -1.25
C SER A 97 27.07 -3.91 -1.25
N ALA A 98 26.31 -4.63 -0.41
CA ALA A 98 26.31 -6.09 -0.40
C ALA A 98 25.64 -6.65 -1.67
N LEU A 99 24.51 -6.05 -2.10
CA LEU A 99 23.82 -6.43 -3.32
C LEU A 99 24.71 -6.25 -4.54
N GLN A 100 25.39 -5.11 -4.65
CA GLN A 100 26.35 -4.82 -5.71
C GLN A 100 27.40 -5.93 -5.86
N LYS A 101 27.95 -6.38 -4.72
CA LYS A 101 28.96 -7.46 -4.72
C LYS A 101 28.36 -8.81 -5.11
N ASN A 102 27.12 -9.10 -4.67
CA ASN A 102 26.48 -10.40 -4.86
C ASN A 102 26.01 -10.64 -6.29
N ILE A 103 25.48 -9.61 -6.94
CA ILE A 103 24.90 -9.71 -8.29
C ILE A 103 25.73 -9.00 -9.36
N GLY A 104 26.88 -8.43 -8.97
CA GLY A 104 27.81 -7.82 -9.91
C GLY A 104 27.29 -6.53 -10.54
N LEU A 105 26.50 -5.73 -9.81
CA LEU A 105 26.01 -4.42 -10.28
C LEU A 105 27.16 -3.56 -10.76
N ILE A 106 27.00 -2.96 -11.93
CA ILE A 106 27.95 -2.01 -12.48
C ILE A 106 27.57 -0.60 -11.98
N ASP A 107 28.54 0.10 -11.41
CA ASP A 107 28.37 1.47 -10.95
C ASP A 107 27.86 2.39 -12.07
N GLY A 108 26.86 3.21 -11.75
CA GLY A 108 26.28 4.17 -12.69
C GLY A 108 25.40 3.56 -13.81
N ARG A 109 24.90 2.34 -13.64
CA ARG A 109 23.96 1.70 -14.58
C ARG A 109 22.70 1.22 -13.88
N ASP A 110 21.59 1.27 -14.61
CA ASP A 110 20.36 0.61 -14.21
C ASP A 110 20.49 -0.91 -14.36
N TRP A 111 19.86 -1.63 -13.46
CA TRP A 111 19.88 -3.07 -13.41
C TRP A 111 18.49 -3.62 -13.13
N ASP A 112 18.02 -4.53 -13.98
CA ASP A 112 16.72 -5.16 -13.83
C ASP A 112 16.81 -6.37 -12.91
N GLU A 113 15.97 -6.40 -11.89
CA GLU A 113 15.93 -7.45 -10.87
C GLU A 113 14.48 -7.73 -10.46
N ILE A 114 14.30 -8.76 -9.66
CA ILE A 114 13.00 -9.07 -9.04
C ILE A 114 13.04 -8.67 -7.57
N ALA A 115 12.22 -7.70 -7.22
CA ALA A 115 11.96 -7.33 -5.83
C ALA A 115 10.90 -8.22 -5.20
N THR A 116 11.03 -8.47 -3.90
CA THR A 116 10.03 -9.11 -3.06
C THR A 116 9.46 -8.08 -2.09
N LEU A 117 8.16 -7.86 -2.14
CA LEU A 117 7.42 -6.96 -1.28
C LEU A 117 6.79 -7.77 -0.13
N ILE A 118 6.97 -7.32 1.11
CA ILE A 118 6.49 -8.03 2.31
C ILE A 118 5.85 -7.02 3.25
N VAL A 119 4.64 -7.31 3.73
CA VAL A 119 4.00 -6.50 4.79
C VAL A 119 4.86 -6.49 6.05
N ASP A 120 5.06 -5.31 6.63
CA ASP A 120 5.84 -5.12 7.87
C ASP A 120 4.95 -4.56 8.99
N PRO A 121 4.11 -5.40 9.64
CA PRO A 121 3.21 -4.94 10.69
C PRO A 121 3.94 -4.50 11.96
N GLY A 122 5.21 -4.90 12.11
CA GLY A 122 6.07 -4.51 13.23
C GLY A 122 6.79 -3.17 13.04
N ASN A 123 6.58 -2.50 11.91
CA ASN A 123 7.22 -1.21 11.64
C ASN A 123 6.76 -0.16 12.65
N ARG A 124 7.74 0.55 13.26
CA ARG A 124 7.47 1.55 14.31
C ARG A 124 6.95 2.88 13.77
N THR A 125 7.21 3.16 12.50
CA THR A 125 6.90 4.45 11.86
C THR A 125 5.56 4.41 11.13
N SER A 126 5.25 3.30 10.46
CA SER A 126 4.03 3.16 9.67
C SER A 126 3.34 1.82 9.92
N LYS A 127 2.03 1.87 10.17
CA LYS A 127 1.19 0.66 10.36
C LYS A 127 0.90 -0.09 9.06
N THR A 128 1.14 0.55 7.93
CA THR A 128 0.93 -0.01 6.59
C THR A 128 2.24 -0.15 5.83
N ALA A 129 3.35 -0.31 6.54
CA ALA A 129 4.66 -0.45 5.93
C ALA A 129 4.73 -1.74 5.09
N VAL A 130 5.29 -1.61 3.88
CA VAL A 130 5.62 -2.72 3.00
C VAL A 130 7.11 -2.63 2.69
N ALA A 131 7.87 -3.59 3.20
CA ALA A 131 9.31 -3.66 3.00
C ALA A 131 9.64 -4.25 1.62
N VAL A 132 10.70 -3.74 1.01
CA VAL A 132 11.20 -4.14 -0.30
C VAL A 132 12.54 -4.85 -0.13
N PHE A 133 12.63 -6.05 -0.69
CA PHE A 133 13.83 -6.89 -0.67
C PHE A 133 14.26 -7.24 -2.09
N VAL A 134 15.56 -7.28 -2.34
CA VAL A 134 16.16 -7.84 -3.55
C VAL A 134 17.23 -8.82 -3.13
N SER A 135 17.24 -10.00 -3.71
CA SER A 135 18.19 -11.09 -3.35
C SER A 135 18.27 -11.35 -1.83
N GLY A 136 17.15 -11.19 -1.11
CA GLY A 136 17.07 -11.37 0.35
C GLY A 136 17.62 -10.21 1.19
N LEU A 137 18.08 -9.12 0.57
CA LEU A 137 18.53 -7.92 1.25
C LEU A 137 17.42 -6.87 1.26
N LYS A 138 17.11 -6.33 2.43
CA LYS A 138 16.14 -5.24 2.57
C LYS A 138 16.75 -3.94 2.07
N LEU A 139 16.09 -3.28 1.13
CA LEU A 139 16.60 -2.08 0.48
C LEU A 139 15.78 -0.81 0.73
N GLY A 140 14.57 -0.96 1.24
CA GLY A 140 13.70 0.17 1.53
C GLY A 140 12.26 -0.24 1.81
N TYR A 141 11.35 0.69 1.53
CA TYR A 141 9.91 0.54 1.70
C TYR A 141 9.13 1.15 0.54
N VAL A 142 7.94 0.64 0.31
CA VAL A 142 6.96 1.27 -0.59
C VAL A 142 6.60 2.66 -0.05
N PRO A 143 6.53 3.71 -0.91
CA PRO A 143 6.17 5.07 -0.49
C PRO A 143 4.87 5.14 0.28
N GLU A 144 4.79 6.02 1.29
CA GLU A 144 3.63 6.15 2.17
C GLU A 144 2.32 6.41 1.42
N VAL A 145 2.37 7.13 0.31
CA VAL A 145 1.19 7.42 -0.54
C VAL A 145 0.59 6.14 -1.14
N ASN A 146 1.40 5.14 -1.45
CA ASN A 146 1.00 3.88 -2.08
C ASN A 146 0.87 2.73 -1.06
N ALA A 147 1.62 2.81 0.04
CA ALA A 147 1.74 1.76 1.03
C ALA A 147 0.39 1.22 1.57
N PRO A 148 -0.63 2.04 1.90
CA PRO A 148 -1.89 1.51 2.40
C PRO A 148 -2.62 0.60 1.42
N GLY A 149 -2.61 0.93 0.12
CA GLY A 149 -3.22 0.13 -0.93
C GLY A 149 -2.48 -1.19 -1.15
N VAL A 150 -1.16 -1.11 -1.29
CA VAL A 150 -0.28 -2.27 -1.47
C VAL A 150 -0.33 -3.19 -0.24
N TYR A 151 -0.24 -2.64 0.97
CA TYR A 151 -0.31 -3.38 2.22
C TYR A 151 -1.61 -4.19 2.33
N LYS A 152 -2.76 -3.54 2.09
CA LYS A 152 -4.06 -4.19 2.13
C LYS A 152 -4.17 -5.32 1.10
N PHE A 153 -3.73 -5.07 -0.12
CA PHE A 153 -3.73 -6.06 -1.19
C PHE A 153 -2.86 -7.27 -0.83
N LEU A 154 -1.62 -7.04 -0.40
CA LEU A 154 -0.72 -8.11 0.01
C LEU A 154 -1.28 -8.90 1.20
N LEU A 155 -1.82 -8.21 2.22
CA LEU A 155 -2.38 -8.85 3.40
C LEU A 155 -3.49 -9.84 3.04
N GLN A 156 -4.35 -9.49 2.06
CA GLN A 156 -5.42 -10.36 1.56
C GLN A 156 -4.90 -11.54 0.72
N ASN A 157 -3.65 -11.48 0.25
CA ASN A 157 -3.05 -12.43 -0.68
C ASN A 157 -1.79 -13.13 -0.11
N GLY A 158 -1.71 -13.30 1.20
CA GLY A 158 -0.63 -14.07 1.85
C GLY A 158 0.50 -13.20 2.43
N GLY A 159 0.42 -11.88 2.32
CA GLY A 159 1.34 -10.93 2.98
C GLY A 159 2.57 -10.57 2.15
N TYR A 160 2.73 -11.11 0.95
CA TYR A 160 3.89 -10.87 0.10
C TYR A 160 3.58 -11.02 -1.39
N ALA A 161 4.42 -10.42 -2.23
CA ALA A 161 4.40 -10.56 -3.69
C ALA A 161 5.78 -10.27 -4.28
N LYS A 162 5.94 -10.52 -5.57
CA LYS A 162 7.10 -10.10 -6.36
C LYS A 162 6.71 -8.97 -7.31
N ALA A 163 7.68 -8.13 -7.68
CA ALA A 163 7.54 -7.12 -8.72
C ALA A 163 8.85 -7.04 -9.51
N ASP A 164 8.77 -6.68 -10.76
CA ASP A 164 9.95 -6.27 -11.50
C ASP A 164 10.48 -4.96 -10.91
N ALA A 165 11.81 -4.82 -10.84
CA ALA A 165 12.47 -3.68 -10.22
C ALA A 165 13.66 -3.23 -11.05
N ALA A 166 13.79 -1.93 -11.26
CA ALA A 166 14.99 -1.30 -11.77
C ALA A 166 15.81 -0.74 -10.59
N ILE A 167 17.09 -1.08 -10.53
CA ILE A 167 18.00 -0.66 -9.46
C ILE A 167 19.11 0.18 -10.04
N TYR A 168 19.31 1.35 -9.47
CA TYR A 168 20.46 2.20 -9.75
C TYR A 168 21.38 2.27 -8.54
N PHE A 169 22.67 2.15 -8.80
CA PHE A 169 23.71 2.28 -7.78
C PHE A 169 24.81 3.19 -8.29
N SER A 170 25.21 4.18 -7.51
CA SER A 170 26.35 5.02 -7.77
C SER A 170 27.21 5.17 -6.52
N ALA A 171 28.43 4.65 -6.58
CA ALA A 171 29.42 4.80 -5.52
C ALA A 171 30.01 6.22 -5.49
N ALA A 172 30.02 6.93 -6.63
CA ALA A 172 30.65 8.23 -6.78
C ALA A 172 29.90 9.35 -6.05
N ASP A 173 28.56 9.31 -6.12
CA ASP A 173 27.66 10.28 -5.48
C ASP A 173 26.84 9.70 -4.32
N GLY A 174 27.02 8.42 -4.03
CA GLY A 174 26.31 7.73 -2.95
C GLY A 174 24.81 7.54 -3.21
N GLN A 175 24.38 7.73 -4.45
CA GLN A 175 22.98 7.56 -4.83
C GLN A 175 22.66 6.08 -5.03
N ASN A 176 21.61 5.65 -4.35
CA ASN A 176 21.01 4.34 -4.55
C ASN A 176 19.53 4.54 -4.74
N SER A 177 18.96 3.94 -5.74
CA SER A 177 17.51 4.02 -5.95
C SER A 177 16.96 2.73 -6.51
N ILE A 178 15.69 2.48 -6.21
CA ILE A 178 14.93 1.35 -6.73
C ILE A 178 13.59 1.87 -7.19
N TRP A 179 13.20 1.47 -8.36
CA TRP A 179 11.87 1.66 -8.90
C TRP A 179 11.21 0.30 -9.12
N LEU A 180 9.98 0.15 -8.67
CA LEU A 180 9.18 -1.05 -8.86
C LEU A 180 8.21 -0.84 -10.02
N ASP A 181 8.05 -1.87 -10.83
CA ASP A 181 7.04 -1.91 -11.87
C ASP A 181 5.75 -2.55 -11.33
N ALA A 182 4.76 -1.71 -11.03
CA ALA A 182 3.46 -2.15 -10.56
C ALA A 182 2.37 -1.12 -10.90
N VAL A 183 1.22 -1.60 -11.37
CA VAL A 183 0.05 -0.74 -11.63
C VAL A 183 -0.70 -0.38 -10.35
N ILE A 184 -1.42 0.74 -10.35
CA ILE A 184 -2.34 1.13 -9.29
C ILE A 184 -3.78 1.20 -9.85
N PRO A 185 -4.75 0.51 -9.22
CA PRO A 185 -4.64 -0.39 -8.05
C PRO A 185 -3.82 -1.64 -8.34
N VAL A 186 -3.14 -2.13 -7.30
CA VAL A 186 -2.22 -3.30 -7.43
C VAL A 186 -2.99 -4.55 -7.82
N LEU A 187 -2.47 -5.26 -8.81
CA LEU A 187 -3.00 -6.52 -9.32
C LEU A 187 -1.87 -7.54 -9.49
N PHE A 188 -2.22 -8.82 -9.59
CA PHE A 188 -1.25 -9.85 -10.00
C PHE A 188 -1.26 -10.03 -11.51
N LYS A 189 -0.11 -10.41 -12.05
CA LYS A 189 -0.02 -10.96 -13.42
C LYS A 189 -0.94 -12.18 -13.54
N PRO A 190 -1.68 -12.32 -14.67
CA PRO A 190 -2.58 -13.45 -14.92
C PRO A 190 -1.85 -14.79 -14.94
#